data_3af99ec1cafddb65cb06c6c2c722c70b
#
_entry.id   3af99ec1cafddb65cb06c6c2c722c70b
#
_cell.length_a   1.000
_cell.length_b   1.000
_cell.length_c   1.000
_cell.angle_alpha   90.00
_cell.angle_beta   90.00
_cell.angle_gamma   90.00
#
_symmetry.space_group_name_H-M   'P 1'
#
loop_
_entity.id
_entity.type
_entity.pdbx_description
1 polymer ?
#
loop_
_entity_poly.entity_id
_entity_poly.type
_entity_poly.pdbx_seq_one_letter_code
_entity_poly.pdbx_strand_id
1 'polypeptide(L)'
;MQDIEVEQLSFKLYPTDSLLIYPLSINVWRNYLIIMEPKLKDSIYSIWDRDDFAHLFSCGRKGNGPNELINPRCDYYASTDSSFFILDSDIEREVCFEDKTLVIKRNNDITLPDAINQLVRLGDDYYILAGLTNGSTGEHIIYKNG
;
A
#
# COMPACT_ATOMS: atom_id res chain seq x y z
N MET A 1 -22.46 -23.92 -27.10
CA MET A 1 -22.64 -22.67 -26.32
C MET A 1 -22.42 -23.06 -24.87
N GLN A 2 -21.39 -22.57 -24.23
CA GLN A 2 -21.18 -22.80 -22.79
C GLN A 2 -22.08 -21.81 -22.06
N ASP A 3 -22.96 -22.32 -21.19
CA ASP A 3 -23.72 -21.49 -20.27
C ASP A 3 -22.74 -20.83 -19.29
N ILE A 4 -22.67 -19.51 -19.31
CA ILE A 4 -21.92 -18.75 -18.33
C ILE A 4 -22.81 -18.64 -17.09
N GLU A 5 -22.43 -19.33 -16.03
CA GLU A 5 -23.09 -19.20 -14.74
C GLU A 5 -22.76 -17.81 -14.17
N VAL A 6 -23.77 -16.97 -14.05
CA VAL A 6 -23.63 -15.62 -13.50
C VAL A 6 -23.87 -15.70 -12.01
N GLU A 7 -22.79 -15.54 -11.21
CA GLU A 7 -22.90 -15.45 -9.76
C GLU A 7 -23.39 -14.05 -9.35
N GLN A 8 -24.49 -14.01 -8.62
CA GLN A 8 -25.03 -12.75 -8.11
C GLN A 8 -24.26 -12.34 -6.86
N LEU A 9 -23.48 -11.26 -6.95
CA LEU A 9 -22.77 -10.68 -5.81
C LEU A 9 -23.76 -9.95 -4.88
N SER A 10 -23.72 -10.27 -3.60
CA SER A 10 -24.43 -9.54 -2.56
C SER A 10 -23.50 -8.57 -1.85
N PHE A 11 -23.95 -7.35 -1.57
CA PHE A 11 -23.20 -6.33 -0.85
C PHE A 11 -23.81 -6.13 0.52
N LYS A 12 -22.94 -6.07 1.54
CA LYS A 12 -23.33 -5.69 2.89
C LYS A 12 -22.78 -4.29 3.19
N LEU A 13 -23.67 -3.39 3.59
CA LEU A 13 -23.27 -2.06 4.05
C LEU A 13 -22.96 -2.14 5.55
N TYR A 14 -21.78 -1.66 5.92
CA TYR A 14 -21.37 -1.52 7.32
C TYR A 14 -21.44 -0.04 7.68
N PRO A 15 -22.35 0.36 8.60
CA PRO A 15 -22.32 1.71 9.12
C PRO A 15 -21.03 1.89 9.94
N THR A 16 -20.33 2.98 9.71
CA THR A 16 -19.15 3.36 10.48
C THR A 16 -19.37 4.71 11.13
N ASP A 17 -18.99 4.85 12.40
CA ASP A 17 -19.05 6.11 13.13
C ASP A 17 -17.91 7.06 12.75
N SER A 18 -16.93 6.58 11.99
CA SER A 18 -15.77 7.34 11.53
C SER A 18 -15.86 7.62 10.05
N LEU A 19 -15.55 8.85 9.67
CA LEU A 19 -15.56 9.31 8.28
C LEU A 19 -14.18 9.13 7.66
N LEU A 20 -14.13 8.47 6.51
CA LEU A 20 -12.97 8.52 5.62
C LEU A 20 -12.99 9.85 4.85
N ILE A 21 -11.93 10.64 5.02
CA ILE A 21 -11.89 12.00 4.47
C ILE A 21 -11.45 11.97 3.00
N TYR A 22 -10.36 11.26 2.71
CA TYR A 22 -9.79 11.18 1.37
C TYR A 22 -8.97 9.91 1.17
N PRO A 23 -9.63 8.74 1.10
CA PRO A 23 -8.93 7.47 0.92
C PRO A 23 -8.33 7.37 -0.48
N LEU A 24 -7.02 7.10 -0.57
CA LEU A 24 -6.30 6.87 -1.83
C LEU A 24 -6.06 5.40 -2.11
N SER A 25 -5.83 4.59 -1.07
CA SER A 25 -5.66 3.14 -1.19
C SER A 25 -6.19 2.43 0.03
N ILE A 26 -6.60 1.19 -0.17
CA ILE A 26 -7.01 0.27 0.90
C ILE A 26 -6.22 -1.01 0.72
N ASN A 27 -5.49 -1.41 1.75
CA ASN A 27 -4.68 -2.61 1.76
C ASN A 27 -5.03 -3.47 2.99
N VAL A 28 -4.78 -4.77 2.90
CA VAL A 28 -5.05 -5.72 3.98
C VAL A 28 -3.75 -6.28 4.51
N TRP A 29 -3.58 -6.26 5.84
CA TRP A 29 -2.50 -6.93 6.53
C TRP A 29 -3.02 -7.55 7.84
N ARG A 30 -2.98 -8.87 7.93
CA ARG A 30 -3.56 -9.60 9.07
C ARG A 30 -5.05 -9.23 9.27
N ASN A 31 -5.41 -8.72 10.44
CA ASN A 31 -6.75 -8.24 10.78
C ASN A 31 -6.97 -6.76 10.48
N TYR A 32 -6.01 -6.09 9.86
CA TYR A 32 -6.09 -4.66 9.61
C TYR A 32 -6.48 -4.35 8.18
N LEU A 33 -7.34 -3.36 8.00
CA LEU A 33 -7.43 -2.56 6.79
C LEU A 33 -6.54 -1.33 7.00
N ILE A 34 -5.56 -1.18 6.12
CA ILE A 34 -4.64 -0.06 6.10
C ILE A 34 -5.10 0.90 5.00
N ILE A 35 -5.67 2.02 5.39
CA ILE A 35 -6.22 3.00 4.46
C ILE A 35 -5.32 4.23 4.44
N MET A 36 -4.81 4.57 3.26
CA MET A 36 -4.00 5.76 3.08
C MET A 36 -4.89 6.99 2.91
N GLU A 37 -4.75 7.96 3.80
CA GLU A 37 -5.51 9.21 3.84
C GLU A 37 -4.56 10.42 4.04
N PRO A 38 -3.88 10.90 3.00
CA PRO A 38 -2.82 11.92 3.13
C PRO A 38 -3.32 13.29 3.58
N LYS A 39 -4.63 13.49 3.68
CA LYS A 39 -5.25 14.71 4.20
C LYS A 39 -5.60 14.66 5.69
N LEU A 40 -5.30 13.58 6.38
CA LEU A 40 -5.34 13.55 7.84
C LEU A 40 -4.35 14.57 8.40
N LYS A 41 -4.72 15.24 9.49
CA LYS A 41 -3.93 16.35 10.05
C LYS A 41 -2.53 15.93 10.48
N ASP A 42 -2.44 14.83 11.23
CA ASP A 42 -1.19 14.40 11.89
C ASP A 42 -0.78 12.98 11.51
N SER A 43 -1.44 12.37 10.54
CA SER A 43 -1.24 10.97 10.15
C SER A 43 -1.42 10.82 8.65
N ILE A 44 -0.92 9.71 8.08
CA ILE A 44 -1.07 9.36 6.67
C ILE A 44 -2.01 8.17 6.51
N TYR A 45 -2.04 7.29 7.51
CA TYR A 45 -2.82 6.06 7.47
C TYR A 45 -3.87 6.05 8.59
N SER A 46 -5.08 5.63 8.25
CA SER A 46 -6.10 5.18 9.17
C SER A 46 -6.17 3.65 9.17
N ILE A 47 -6.18 3.06 10.35
CA ILE A 47 -6.14 1.61 10.55
C ILE A 47 -7.47 1.17 11.13
N TRP A 48 -8.06 0.19 10.46
CA TRP A 48 -9.39 -0.32 10.77
C TRP A 48 -9.35 -1.81 11.01
N ASP A 49 -10.26 -2.31 11.79
CA ASP A 49 -10.48 -3.74 11.89
C ASP A 49 -11.08 -4.27 10.58
N ARG A 50 -10.57 -5.40 10.10
CA ARG A 50 -11.01 -5.99 8.83
C ARG A 50 -12.41 -6.64 8.93
N ASP A 51 -12.78 -7.14 10.10
CA ASP A 51 -13.96 -7.98 10.25
C ASP A 51 -15.21 -7.16 10.58
N ASP A 52 -15.07 -6.12 11.42
CA ASP A 52 -16.21 -5.27 11.84
C ASP A 52 -16.14 -3.84 11.30
N PHE A 53 -15.04 -3.46 10.66
CA PHE A 53 -14.81 -2.12 10.09
C PHE A 53 -14.81 -1.00 11.12
N ALA A 54 -14.41 -1.31 12.35
CA ALA A 54 -14.19 -0.32 13.38
C ALA A 54 -12.85 0.41 13.16
N HIS A 55 -12.85 1.75 13.31
CA HIS A 55 -11.61 2.51 13.31
C HIS A 55 -10.83 2.21 14.60
N LEU A 56 -9.56 1.77 14.45
CA LEU A 56 -8.72 1.39 15.56
C LEU A 56 -7.78 2.51 16.00
N PHE A 57 -7.02 3.07 15.05
CA PHE A 57 -6.07 4.17 15.27
C PHE A 57 -5.62 4.78 13.94
N SER A 58 -4.93 5.92 14.03
CA SER A 58 -4.27 6.56 12.89
C SER A 58 -2.77 6.68 13.18
N CYS A 59 -1.94 6.51 12.14
CA CYS A 59 -0.49 6.49 12.27
C CYS A 59 0.23 6.96 11.00
N GLY A 60 1.58 6.97 11.07
CA GLY A 60 2.44 7.44 9.98
C GLY A 60 2.45 8.97 9.91
N ARG A 61 3.56 9.59 10.29
CA ARG A 61 3.75 11.05 10.22
C ARG A 61 4.49 11.42 8.95
N LYS A 62 4.19 12.60 8.41
CA LYS A 62 4.99 13.23 7.36
C LYS A 62 6.22 13.88 7.96
N GLY A 63 7.40 13.59 7.39
CA GLY A 63 8.64 14.21 7.80
C GLY A 63 9.88 13.40 7.43
N ASN A 64 11.02 13.79 8.00
CA ASN A 64 12.34 13.18 7.77
C ASN A 64 12.89 12.46 9.02
N GLY A 65 12.06 12.27 10.03
CA GLY A 65 12.44 11.57 11.26
C GLY A 65 12.51 10.05 11.11
N PRO A 66 13.00 9.34 12.14
CA PRO A 66 13.27 7.90 12.05
C PRO A 66 12.08 7.01 11.66
N ASN A 67 10.87 7.40 12.03
CA ASN A 67 9.63 6.69 11.70
C ASN A 67 8.64 7.60 10.95
N GLU A 68 9.16 8.56 10.22
CA GLU A 68 8.39 9.49 9.40
C GLU A 68 8.54 9.16 7.91
N LEU A 69 7.54 9.53 7.13
CA LEU A 69 7.46 9.25 5.70
C LEU A 69 7.48 10.56 4.92
N ILE A 70 8.29 10.61 3.86
CA ILE A 70 8.47 11.80 3.04
C ILE A 70 7.34 11.95 2.04
N ASN A 71 7.16 10.94 1.21
CA ASN A 71 6.16 10.92 0.14
C ASN A 71 5.73 9.48 -0.18
N PRO A 72 4.93 8.84 0.70
CA PRO A 72 4.48 7.48 0.49
C PRO A 72 3.53 7.39 -0.71
N ARG A 73 3.72 6.37 -1.52
CA ARG A 73 2.93 6.10 -2.72
C ARG A 73 1.71 5.25 -2.38
N CYS A 74 0.59 5.54 -3.02
CA CYS A 74 -0.66 4.79 -2.84
C CYS A 74 -0.79 3.57 -3.78
N ASP A 75 0.07 3.47 -4.78
CA ASP A 75 0.06 2.44 -5.82
C ASP A 75 1.04 1.29 -5.55
N TYR A 76 1.68 1.26 -4.39
CA TYR A 76 2.59 0.21 -3.98
C TYR A 76 2.24 -0.34 -2.60
N TYR A 77 2.11 -1.65 -2.55
CA TYR A 77 1.92 -2.39 -1.31
C TYR A 77 2.35 -3.85 -1.49
N ALA A 78 3.01 -4.39 -0.50
CA ALA A 78 3.28 -5.81 -0.34
C ALA A 78 3.27 -6.18 1.14
N SER A 79 3.13 -7.46 1.47
CA SER A 79 3.13 -7.88 2.86
C SER A 79 3.67 -9.30 3.06
N THR A 80 4.14 -9.53 4.28
CA THR A 80 4.47 -10.84 4.85
C THR A 80 3.64 -11.05 6.11
N ASP A 81 3.82 -12.18 6.78
CA ASP A 81 3.13 -12.42 8.06
C ASP A 81 3.60 -11.46 9.17
N SER A 82 4.81 -10.94 9.12
CA SER A 82 5.41 -10.12 10.19
C SER A 82 5.44 -8.62 9.89
N SER A 83 5.35 -8.23 8.64
CA SER A 83 5.51 -6.84 8.19
C SER A 83 4.77 -6.58 6.89
N PHE A 84 4.65 -5.30 6.53
CA PHE A 84 4.22 -4.88 5.20
C PHE A 84 5.19 -3.86 4.64
N PHE A 85 5.09 -3.61 3.34
CA PHE A 85 6.02 -2.77 2.60
C PHE A 85 5.27 -1.62 1.96
N ILE A 86 5.84 -0.44 2.09
CA ILE A 86 5.37 0.79 1.44
C ILE A 86 6.53 1.40 0.67
N LEU A 87 6.23 2.05 -0.45
CA LEU A 87 7.21 2.81 -1.20
C LEU A 87 7.10 4.29 -0.81
N ASP A 88 8.18 4.82 -0.23
CA ASP A 88 8.28 6.20 0.23
C ASP A 88 9.33 6.93 -0.62
N SER A 89 8.89 7.70 -1.59
CA SER A 89 9.73 8.20 -2.68
C SER A 89 10.38 7.01 -3.44
N ASP A 90 11.71 6.86 -3.39
CA ASP A 90 12.46 5.78 -4.04
C ASP A 90 12.99 4.74 -3.03
N ILE A 91 12.46 4.76 -1.81
CA ILE A 91 12.87 3.87 -0.73
C ILE A 91 11.70 2.96 -0.37
N GLU A 92 11.89 1.66 -0.49
CA GLU A 92 10.96 0.70 0.08
C GLU A 92 11.19 0.61 1.59
N ARG A 93 10.13 0.87 2.35
CA ARG A 93 10.13 0.77 3.81
C ARG A 93 9.46 -0.53 4.21
N GLU A 94 10.17 -1.41 4.90
CA GLU A 94 9.56 -2.51 5.63
C GLU A 94 9.05 -1.99 6.97
N VAL A 95 7.74 -2.10 7.21
CA VAL A 95 7.08 -1.49 8.36
C VAL A 95 6.18 -2.49 9.10
N CYS A 96 5.94 -2.20 10.37
CA CYS A 96 4.95 -2.89 11.19
C CYS A 96 4.28 -1.91 12.16
N PHE A 97 3.31 -2.38 12.94
CA PHE A 97 2.72 -1.60 14.02
C PHE A 97 3.25 -2.07 15.37
N GLU A 98 3.71 -1.12 16.19
CA GLU A 98 4.05 -1.31 17.59
C GLU A 98 3.33 -0.22 18.40
N ASP A 99 2.54 -0.61 19.40
CA ASP A 99 1.78 0.31 20.26
C ASP A 99 0.98 1.38 19.48
N LYS A 100 0.26 0.96 18.44
CA LYS A 100 -0.51 1.84 17.53
C LYS A 100 0.35 2.85 16.75
N THR A 101 1.64 2.61 16.66
CA THR A 101 2.58 3.44 15.93
C THR A 101 3.14 2.66 14.74
N LEU A 102 3.32 3.33 13.60
CA LEU A 102 4.04 2.77 12.47
C LEU A 102 5.54 2.83 12.75
N VAL A 103 6.19 1.67 12.69
CA VAL A 103 7.63 1.52 12.94
C VAL A 103 8.31 1.02 11.67
N ILE A 104 9.36 1.71 11.25
CA ILE A 104 10.20 1.31 10.10
C ILE A 104 11.25 0.33 10.60
N LYS A 105 11.18 -0.92 10.10
CA LYS A 105 12.11 -1.99 10.44
C LYS A 105 13.36 -1.97 9.56
N ARG A 106 13.18 -1.69 8.28
CA ARG A 106 14.25 -1.70 7.27
C ARG A 106 13.93 -0.76 6.12
N ASN A 107 14.97 -0.23 5.53
CA ASN A 107 14.93 0.56 4.30
C ASN A 107 15.68 -0.19 3.20
N ASN A 108 15.06 -0.32 2.04
CA ASN A 108 15.68 -0.84 0.85
C ASN A 108 15.69 0.26 -0.22
N ASP A 109 16.86 0.69 -0.62
CA ASP A 109 17.00 1.63 -1.72
C ASP A 109 16.67 0.91 -3.04
N ILE A 110 15.69 1.44 -3.75
CA ILE A 110 15.26 0.90 -5.03
C ILE A 110 15.63 1.92 -6.09
N THR A 111 16.55 1.56 -6.98
CA THR A 111 16.81 2.38 -8.16
C THR A 111 15.71 2.14 -9.18
N LEU A 112 14.78 3.08 -9.27
CA LEU A 112 13.66 3.01 -10.20
C LEU A 112 14.02 3.71 -11.51
N PRO A 113 13.71 3.12 -12.69
CA PRO A 113 13.81 3.83 -13.97
C PRO A 113 12.87 5.04 -14.01
N ASP A 114 13.22 6.07 -14.78
CA ASP A 114 12.51 7.37 -14.83
C ASP A 114 11.03 7.32 -15.24
N ALA A 115 10.52 6.20 -15.73
CA ALA A 115 9.15 6.07 -16.23
C ALA A 115 8.47 4.80 -15.68
N ILE A 116 8.28 4.73 -14.36
CA ILE A 116 7.57 3.59 -13.77
C ILE A 116 6.10 3.92 -13.61
N ASN A 117 5.25 3.08 -14.16
CA ASN A 117 3.81 3.14 -13.92
C ASN A 117 3.40 2.28 -12.73
N GLN A 118 4.07 1.15 -12.51
CA GLN A 118 3.72 0.26 -11.41
C GLN A 118 4.94 -0.56 -10.97
N LEU A 119 5.12 -0.66 -9.67
CA LEU A 119 6.07 -1.56 -9.02
C LEU A 119 5.29 -2.66 -8.29
N VAL A 120 5.71 -3.91 -8.47
CA VAL A 120 5.14 -5.07 -7.77
C VAL A 120 6.26 -5.86 -7.12
N ARG A 121 6.12 -6.21 -5.85
CA ARG A 121 7.02 -7.11 -5.14
C ARG A 121 6.44 -8.52 -5.11
N LEU A 122 7.24 -9.51 -5.47
CA LEU A 122 6.92 -10.94 -5.33
C LEU A 122 8.05 -11.64 -4.57
N GLY A 123 7.86 -11.88 -3.28
CA GLY A 123 8.93 -12.38 -2.41
C GLY A 123 10.04 -11.36 -2.25
N ASP A 124 11.27 -11.72 -2.62
CA ASP A 124 12.43 -10.84 -2.60
C ASP A 124 12.72 -10.18 -3.96
N ASP A 125 11.93 -10.50 -4.99
CA ASP A 125 12.07 -9.95 -6.34
C ASP A 125 11.09 -8.79 -6.58
N TYR A 126 11.51 -7.85 -7.44
CA TYR A 126 10.70 -6.72 -7.87
C TYR A 126 10.38 -6.82 -9.35
N TYR A 127 9.14 -6.54 -9.69
CA TYR A 127 8.67 -6.44 -11.07
C TYR A 127 8.27 -4.99 -11.34
N ILE A 128 8.80 -4.44 -12.41
CA ILE A 128 8.49 -3.09 -12.84
C ILE A 128 7.69 -3.16 -14.13
N LEU A 129 6.52 -2.55 -14.11
CA LEU A 129 5.74 -2.29 -15.30
C LEU A 129 6.08 -0.89 -15.79
N ALA A 130 6.89 -0.80 -16.82
CA ALA A 130 7.13 0.47 -17.49
C ALA A 130 5.88 0.90 -18.28
N GLY A 131 5.49 2.16 -18.11
CA GLY A 131 4.34 2.68 -18.84
C GLY A 131 4.55 2.81 -20.32
N LEU A 132 3.48 2.64 -21.05
CA LEU A 132 3.41 2.96 -22.48
C LEU A 132 3.50 4.49 -22.64
N THR A 133 4.67 5.00 -22.95
CA THR A 133 4.80 6.33 -23.51
C THR A 133 4.81 6.22 -25.02
N ASN A 134 3.80 6.80 -25.68
CA ASN A 134 3.74 7.00 -27.13
C ASN A 134 3.80 5.74 -28.02
N GLY A 135 2.93 4.75 -27.77
CA GLY A 135 2.66 3.69 -28.73
C GLY A 135 3.72 2.59 -28.85
N SER A 136 4.69 2.53 -27.96
CA SER A 136 5.60 1.39 -27.84
C SER A 136 5.00 0.29 -26.98
N THR A 137 5.20 -0.95 -27.36
CA THR A 137 4.83 -2.13 -26.57
C THR A 137 5.54 -2.07 -25.23
N GLY A 138 4.77 -2.14 -24.11
CA GLY A 138 5.32 -2.09 -22.77
C GLY A 138 6.36 -3.18 -22.55
N GLU A 139 7.57 -2.78 -22.20
CA GLU A 139 8.60 -3.71 -21.76
C GLU A 139 8.37 -4.03 -20.27
N HIS A 140 8.25 -5.31 -19.96
CA HIS A 140 8.26 -5.79 -18.60
C HIS A 140 9.71 -5.99 -18.17
N ILE A 141 10.19 -5.15 -17.27
CA ILE A 141 11.54 -5.27 -16.74
C ILE A 141 11.46 -5.99 -15.38
N ILE A 142 12.08 -7.16 -15.30
CA ILE A 142 12.22 -7.90 -14.04
C ILE A 142 13.54 -7.48 -13.42
N TYR A 143 13.49 -6.83 -12.26
CA TYR A 143 14.67 -6.60 -11.43
C TYR A 143 14.78 -7.72 -10.41
N LYS A 144 15.87 -8.46 -10.47
CA LYS A 144 16.29 -9.32 -9.36
C LYS A 144 17.16 -8.49 -8.42
N ASN A 145 16.84 -8.55 -7.14
CA ASN A 145 17.76 -8.13 -6.11
C ASN A 145 18.95 -9.11 -6.13
N GLY A 146 20.03 -8.73 -6.78
CA GLY A 146 21.24 -9.51 -6.87
C GLY A 146 22.28 -9.03 -5.90
#